data_2cf45244ce2cb49f209c697d0b47136f
#
_entry.id   2cf45244ce2cb49f209c697d0b47136f
#
_cell.length_a   1.000
_cell.length_b   1.000
_cell.length_c   1.000
_cell.angle_alpha   90.00
_cell.angle_beta   90.00
_cell.angle_gamma   90.00
#
_symmetry.space_group_name_H-M   'P 1'
#
loop_
_entity.id
_entity.type
_entity.pdbx_description
1 polymer ?
#
loop_
_entity_poly.entity_id
_entity_poly.type
_entity_poly.pdbx_seq_one_letter_code
_entity_poly.pdbx_strand_id
1 'polypeptide(L)'
;MTADLASLRTKLFDGVVALVPQERWHERADGGGSTITGLLLHLGRHQDLAVNAVIRNHTPLFAAHRATLGLGDAPLSVGIAEREAQRWTSEVPPEALLAYVTDVFDTTATWLEPLGSMAMDIQPNVPYRLNHAAELDADELPWLYSMWQGKALWWLVQWPVLGHGHTHTGEAVSIRNRFGLSPF
;
A
#
# COMPACT_ATOMS: atom_id res chain seq x y z
N MET A 1 13.98 8.38 -7.59
CA MET A 1 12.79 8.12 -6.76
C MET A 1 11.48 8.58 -7.43
N THR A 2 11.35 9.84 -7.90
CA THR A 2 10.11 10.28 -8.59
C THR A 2 9.83 9.47 -9.86
N ALA A 3 10.85 9.25 -10.69
CA ALA A 3 10.73 8.41 -11.89
C ALA A 3 10.41 6.93 -11.55
N ASP A 4 10.96 6.41 -10.46
CA ASP A 4 10.70 5.04 -10.03
C ASP A 4 9.27 4.88 -9.52
N LEU A 5 8.75 5.88 -8.79
CA LEU A 5 7.34 5.91 -8.35
C LEU A 5 6.40 5.98 -9.56
N ALA A 6 6.71 6.82 -10.56
CA ALA A 6 5.94 6.88 -11.79
C ALA A 6 5.95 5.55 -12.54
N SER A 7 7.12 4.88 -12.62
CA SER A 7 7.26 3.55 -13.22
C SER A 7 6.43 2.49 -12.47
N LEU A 8 6.47 2.50 -11.13
CA LEU A 8 5.67 1.60 -10.30
C LEU A 8 4.17 1.83 -10.56
N ARG A 9 3.74 3.09 -10.55
CA ARG A 9 2.35 3.48 -10.84
C ARG A 9 1.90 2.94 -12.21
N THR A 10 2.66 3.21 -13.26
CA THR A 10 2.36 2.73 -14.63
C THR A 10 2.24 1.20 -14.66
N LYS A 11 3.19 0.48 -14.05
CA LYS A 11 3.12 -0.99 -14.01
C LYS A 11 1.89 -1.51 -13.28
N LEU A 12 1.49 -0.87 -12.19
CA LEU A 12 0.34 -1.27 -11.41
C LEU A 12 -0.98 -0.92 -12.14
N PHE A 13 -1.13 0.35 -12.53
CA PHE A 13 -2.41 0.82 -13.09
C PHE A 13 -2.61 0.34 -14.53
N ASP A 14 -1.64 0.55 -15.42
CA ASP A 14 -1.78 0.16 -16.83
C ASP A 14 -1.54 -1.35 -17.03
N GLY A 15 -0.62 -1.92 -16.23
CA GLY A 15 -0.25 -3.32 -16.34
C GLY A 15 -1.17 -4.30 -15.60
N VAL A 16 -1.96 -3.86 -14.62
CA VAL A 16 -2.84 -4.73 -13.84
C VAL A 16 -4.26 -4.18 -13.78
N VAL A 17 -4.45 -3.00 -13.18
CA VAL A 17 -5.77 -2.41 -12.90
C VAL A 17 -6.60 -2.25 -14.17
N ALA A 18 -6.00 -1.74 -15.24
CA ALA A 18 -6.69 -1.53 -16.53
C ALA A 18 -6.98 -2.83 -17.29
N LEU A 19 -6.28 -3.92 -16.98
CA LEU A 19 -6.39 -5.19 -17.73
C LEU A 19 -7.24 -6.24 -17.02
N VAL A 20 -7.38 -6.16 -15.69
CA VAL A 20 -8.20 -7.11 -14.92
C VAL A 20 -9.59 -6.52 -14.70
N PRO A 21 -10.66 -7.11 -15.24
CA PRO A 21 -12.04 -6.67 -14.98
C PRO A 21 -12.34 -6.61 -13.48
N GLN A 22 -13.01 -5.55 -13.02
CA GLN A 22 -13.25 -5.29 -11.60
C GLN A 22 -14.02 -6.42 -10.90
N GLU A 23 -14.91 -7.08 -11.58
CA GLU A 23 -15.67 -8.24 -11.10
C GLU A 23 -14.79 -9.42 -10.73
N ARG A 24 -13.54 -9.47 -11.22
CA ARG A 24 -12.56 -10.52 -10.94
C ARG A 24 -11.56 -10.13 -9.84
N TRP A 25 -11.63 -8.93 -9.31
CA TRP A 25 -10.63 -8.46 -8.32
C TRP A 25 -10.65 -9.24 -6.99
N HIS A 26 -11.80 -9.84 -6.65
CA HIS A 26 -11.95 -10.68 -5.46
C HIS A 26 -11.67 -12.16 -5.74
N GLU A 27 -11.45 -12.56 -7.00
CA GLU A 27 -11.17 -13.93 -7.36
C GLU A 27 -9.73 -14.32 -6.99
N ARG A 28 -9.58 -15.57 -6.56
CA ARG A 28 -8.26 -16.20 -6.39
C ARG A 28 -7.91 -16.97 -7.64
N ALA A 29 -6.76 -16.69 -8.23
CA ALA A 29 -6.27 -17.50 -9.33
C ALA A 29 -5.98 -18.93 -8.84
N ASP A 30 -6.51 -19.93 -9.54
CA ASP A 30 -6.37 -21.37 -9.22
C ASP A 30 -6.77 -21.73 -7.77
N GLY A 31 -7.66 -20.96 -7.16
CA GLY A 31 -8.21 -21.23 -5.83
C GLY A 31 -7.28 -20.94 -4.66
N GLY A 32 -6.13 -20.30 -4.87
CA GLY A 32 -5.17 -20.00 -3.80
C GLY A 32 -4.48 -18.64 -3.95
N GLY A 33 -3.74 -18.24 -2.93
CA GLY A 33 -2.96 -17.01 -2.89
C GLY A 33 -3.80 -15.75 -2.68
N SER A 34 -3.21 -14.61 -2.94
CA SER A 34 -3.84 -13.29 -2.78
C SER A 34 -4.84 -12.99 -3.90
N THR A 35 -5.67 -11.97 -3.70
CA THR A 35 -6.57 -11.39 -4.70
C THR A 35 -6.01 -10.04 -5.15
N ILE A 36 -6.47 -9.51 -6.29
CA ILE A 36 -6.12 -8.14 -6.73
C ILE A 36 -6.54 -7.13 -5.67
N THR A 37 -7.76 -7.24 -5.12
CA THR A 37 -8.23 -6.39 -4.03
C THR A 37 -7.31 -6.44 -2.81
N GLY A 38 -6.92 -7.65 -2.38
CA GLY A 38 -6.03 -7.81 -1.23
C GLY A 38 -4.66 -7.16 -1.42
N LEU A 39 -4.06 -7.35 -2.59
CA LEU A 39 -2.76 -6.76 -2.93
C LEU A 39 -2.81 -5.24 -3.04
N LEU A 40 -3.83 -4.69 -3.71
CA LEU A 40 -4.01 -3.24 -3.83
C LEU A 40 -4.22 -2.58 -2.47
N LEU A 41 -5.07 -3.16 -1.61
CA LEU A 41 -5.30 -2.64 -0.27
C LEU A 41 -4.03 -2.71 0.58
N HIS A 42 -3.34 -3.85 0.58
CA HIS A 42 -2.10 -4.04 1.33
C HIS A 42 -1.01 -3.06 0.90
N LEU A 43 -0.78 -2.95 -0.41
CA LEU A 43 0.19 -2.02 -1.00
C LEU A 43 -0.15 -0.56 -0.66
N GLY A 44 -1.40 -0.16 -0.87
CA GLY A 44 -1.86 1.19 -0.56
C GLY A 44 -1.68 1.53 0.92
N ARG A 45 -2.08 0.65 1.83
CA ARG A 45 -1.94 0.87 3.27
C ARG A 45 -0.49 0.93 3.73
N HIS A 46 0.38 0.07 3.19
CA HIS A 46 1.80 0.07 3.54
C HIS A 46 2.48 1.37 3.11
N GLN A 47 2.20 1.84 1.88
CA GLN A 47 2.70 3.11 1.36
C GLN A 47 2.13 4.30 2.15
N ASP A 48 0.84 4.29 2.46
CA ASP A 48 0.15 5.33 3.22
C ASP A 48 0.74 5.49 4.63
N LEU A 49 0.96 4.40 5.35
CA LEU A 49 1.62 4.42 6.65
C LEU A 49 3.05 4.97 6.54
N ALA A 50 3.84 4.50 5.57
CA ALA A 50 5.20 4.97 5.40
C ALA A 50 5.27 6.47 5.10
N VAL A 51 4.48 6.92 4.14
CA VAL A 51 4.53 8.31 3.66
C VAL A 51 3.75 9.25 4.58
N ASN A 52 2.47 8.99 4.81
CA ASN A 52 1.64 9.93 5.57
C ASN A 52 1.92 9.87 7.06
N ALA A 53 1.89 8.70 7.70
CA ALA A 53 2.12 8.64 9.13
C ALA A 53 3.59 8.87 9.49
N VAL A 54 4.52 8.10 8.90
CA VAL A 54 5.90 8.12 9.35
C VAL A 54 6.69 9.29 8.77
N ILE A 55 6.63 9.53 7.47
CA ILE A 55 7.44 10.58 6.84
C ILE A 55 6.86 11.95 7.11
N ARG A 56 5.56 12.14 6.86
CA ARG A 56 4.88 13.44 6.93
C ARG A 56 4.31 13.77 8.31
N ASN A 57 4.19 12.78 9.20
CA ASN A 57 3.55 12.91 10.51
C ASN A 57 2.08 13.41 10.40
N HIS A 58 1.36 12.87 9.44
CA HIS A 58 -0.06 13.14 9.19
C HIS A 58 -0.88 11.87 9.39
N THR A 59 -2.16 12.01 9.73
CA THR A 59 -3.08 10.88 9.72
C THR A 59 -3.09 10.20 8.34
N PRO A 60 -3.00 8.86 8.27
CA PRO A 60 -3.09 8.13 7.02
C PRO A 60 -4.38 8.43 6.26
N LEU A 61 -4.31 8.49 4.94
CA LEU A 61 -5.48 8.68 4.07
C LEU A 61 -6.53 7.58 4.26
N PHE A 62 -6.08 6.39 4.67
CA PHE A 62 -6.97 5.28 5.00
C PHE A 62 -8.08 5.67 6.00
N ALA A 63 -7.80 6.54 6.96
CA ALA A 63 -8.80 7.00 7.93
C ALA A 63 -10.02 7.67 7.25
N ALA A 64 -9.79 8.47 6.20
CA ALA A 64 -10.85 9.12 5.44
C ALA A 64 -11.56 8.16 4.48
N HIS A 65 -10.84 7.18 3.93
CA HIS A 65 -11.40 6.21 2.97
C HIS A 65 -12.05 4.99 3.64
N ARG A 66 -11.82 4.77 4.93
CA ARG A 66 -12.22 3.56 5.66
C ARG A 66 -13.72 3.24 5.53
N ALA A 67 -14.56 4.23 5.63
CA ALA A 67 -16.02 4.05 5.52
C ALA A 67 -16.44 3.65 4.11
N THR A 68 -15.90 4.29 3.07
CA THR A 68 -16.23 3.98 1.67
C THR A 68 -15.67 2.63 1.22
N LEU A 69 -14.57 2.19 1.84
CA LEU A 69 -13.99 0.86 1.65
C LEU A 69 -14.80 -0.24 2.37
N GLY A 70 -15.80 0.11 3.18
CA GLY A 70 -16.55 -0.87 3.99
C GLY A 70 -15.71 -1.48 5.13
N LEU A 71 -14.60 -0.83 5.52
CA LEU A 71 -13.62 -1.33 6.48
C LEU A 71 -13.69 -0.63 7.84
N GLY A 72 -14.90 -0.17 8.24
CA GLY A 72 -15.10 0.59 9.48
C GLY A 72 -14.50 -0.07 10.72
N ASP A 73 -14.66 -1.38 10.86
CA ASP A 73 -14.20 -2.16 12.02
C ASP A 73 -12.92 -2.98 11.73
N ALA A 74 -12.33 -2.83 10.53
CA ALA A 74 -11.12 -3.56 10.18
C ALA A 74 -9.92 -3.11 11.01
N PRO A 75 -9.00 -4.01 11.37
CA PRO A 75 -7.76 -3.65 12.04
C PRO A 75 -6.96 -2.63 11.22
N LEU A 76 -6.32 -1.68 11.89
CA LEU A 76 -5.41 -0.73 11.24
C LEU A 76 -4.10 -1.41 10.78
N SER A 77 -3.83 -2.61 11.25
CA SER A 77 -2.68 -3.44 10.90
C SER A 77 -2.57 -3.68 9.38
N VAL A 78 -1.34 -3.74 8.88
CA VAL A 78 -1.01 -4.06 7.48
C VAL A 78 -0.54 -5.51 7.29
N GLY A 79 -0.26 -6.22 8.36
CA GLY A 79 0.21 -7.61 8.37
C GLY A 79 -0.84 -8.55 8.96
N ILE A 80 -1.89 -8.85 8.23
CA ILE A 80 -2.94 -9.79 8.63
C ILE A 80 -2.73 -11.16 7.99
N ALA A 81 -3.10 -12.21 8.73
CA ALA A 81 -3.08 -13.57 8.18
C ALA A 81 -4.00 -13.67 6.94
N GLU A 82 -3.62 -14.49 5.96
CA GLU A 82 -4.32 -14.61 4.67
C GLU A 82 -5.83 -14.81 4.78
N ARG A 83 -6.28 -15.66 5.73
CA ARG A 83 -7.72 -15.90 5.96
C ARG A 83 -8.45 -14.65 6.49
N GLU A 84 -7.80 -13.90 7.35
CA GLU A 84 -8.34 -12.67 7.91
C GLU A 84 -8.34 -11.57 6.85
N ALA A 85 -7.25 -11.44 6.09
CA ALA A 85 -7.18 -10.52 4.96
C ALA A 85 -8.33 -10.79 3.97
N GLN A 86 -8.60 -12.05 3.64
CA GLN A 86 -9.72 -12.41 2.75
C GLN A 86 -11.07 -11.99 3.32
N ARG A 87 -11.30 -12.20 4.62
CA ARG A 87 -12.56 -11.79 5.27
C ARG A 87 -12.79 -10.28 5.15
N TRP A 88 -11.74 -9.48 5.36
CA TRP A 88 -11.85 -8.03 5.28
C TRP A 88 -11.90 -7.48 3.85
N THR A 89 -11.29 -8.18 2.89
CA THR A 89 -11.19 -7.68 1.50
C THR A 89 -12.29 -8.20 0.58
N SER A 90 -13.06 -9.22 0.98
CA SER A 90 -14.09 -9.85 0.12
C SER A 90 -15.19 -8.92 -0.34
N GLU A 91 -15.49 -7.86 0.42
CA GLU A 91 -16.58 -6.93 0.17
C GLU A 91 -16.10 -5.49 -0.14
N VAL A 92 -14.78 -5.28 -0.24
CA VAL A 92 -14.23 -3.96 -0.56
C VAL A 92 -14.63 -3.56 -1.98
N PRO A 93 -15.35 -2.42 -2.16
CA PRO A 93 -15.75 -1.98 -3.50
C PRO A 93 -14.52 -1.61 -4.34
N PRO A 94 -14.36 -2.17 -5.56
CA PRO A 94 -13.19 -1.90 -6.40
C PRO A 94 -12.97 -0.42 -6.72
N GLU A 95 -14.05 0.34 -6.96
CA GLU A 95 -13.97 1.78 -7.24
C GLU A 95 -13.46 2.57 -6.05
N ALA A 96 -13.94 2.27 -4.83
CA ALA A 96 -13.48 2.90 -3.60
C ALA A 96 -12.00 2.56 -3.32
N LEU A 97 -11.60 1.31 -3.58
CA LEU A 97 -10.22 0.88 -3.45
C LEU A 97 -9.31 1.60 -4.45
N LEU A 98 -9.75 1.73 -5.70
CA LEU A 98 -9.01 2.44 -6.73
C LEU A 98 -8.82 3.91 -6.36
N ALA A 99 -9.87 4.58 -5.86
CA ALA A 99 -9.79 5.96 -5.38
C ALA A 99 -8.76 6.09 -4.25
N TYR A 100 -8.82 5.22 -3.24
CA TYR A 100 -7.86 5.23 -2.13
C TYR A 100 -6.41 5.05 -2.61
N VAL A 101 -6.14 4.02 -3.42
CA VAL A 101 -4.78 3.75 -3.91
C VAL A 101 -4.28 4.90 -4.79
N THR A 102 -5.15 5.50 -5.61
CA THR A 102 -4.81 6.67 -6.43
C THR A 102 -4.39 7.84 -5.55
N ASP A 103 -5.17 8.17 -4.52
CA ASP A 103 -4.88 9.27 -3.59
C ASP A 103 -3.56 9.05 -2.86
N VAL A 104 -3.23 7.81 -2.49
CA VAL A 104 -1.96 7.47 -1.86
C VAL A 104 -0.79 7.71 -2.81
N PHE A 105 -0.89 7.30 -4.09
CA PHE A 105 0.15 7.54 -5.09
C PHE A 105 0.32 9.04 -5.39
N ASP A 106 -0.78 9.77 -5.55
CA ASP A 106 -0.77 11.21 -5.85
C ASP A 106 -0.16 12.03 -4.69
N THR A 107 -0.54 11.69 -3.47
CA THR A 107 0.03 12.30 -2.27
C THR A 107 1.53 12.03 -2.15
N THR A 108 1.95 10.79 -2.41
CA THR A 108 3.37 10.42 -2.40
C THR A 108 4.16 11.16 -3.48
N ALA A 109 3.62 11.25 -4.70
CA ALA A 109 4.27 11.97 -5.81
C ALA A 109 4.41 13.46 -5.49
N THR A 110 3.34 14.10 -5.02
CA THR A 110 3.33 15.51 -4.64
C THR A 110 4.34 15.82 -3.53
N TRP A 111 4.49 14.90 -2.57
CA TRP A 111 5.47 15.06 -1.49
C TRP A 111 6.91 14.88 -2.00
N LEU A 112 7.16 13.91 -2.90
CA LEU A 112 8.50 13.61 -3.42
C LEU A 112 9.04 14.70 -4.37
N GLU A 113 8.19 15.39 -5.12
CA GLU A 113 8.57 16.30 -6.19
C GLU A 113 9.51 17.42 -5.74
N PRO A 114 9.24 18.16 -4.63
CA PRO A 114 10.09 19.27 -4.19
C PRO A 114 11.31 18.83 -3.37
N LEU A 115 11.51 17.55 -3.07
CA LEU A 115 12.53 17.11 -2.14
C LEU A 115 13.93 17.08 -2.75
N GLY A 116 14.83 17.83 -2.15
CA GLY A 116 16.26 17.73 -2.41
C GLY A 116 16.89 16.51 -1.72
N SER A 117 18.04 16.08 -2.22
CA SER A 117 18.76 14.90 -1.71
C SER A 117 19.11 14.95 -0.23
N MET A 118 19.40 16.13 0.32
CA MET A 118 19.80 16.30 1.74
C MET A 118 18.65 16.01 2.73
N ALA A 119 17.38 16.22 2.33
CA ALA A 119 16.25 15.91 3.18
C ALA A 119 16.05 14.40 3.38
N MET A 120 16.61 13.59 2.50
CA MET A 120 16.40 12.15 2.49
C MET A 120 17.19 11.39 3.59
N ASP A 121 18.18 12.01 4.20
CA ASP A 121 18.96 11.42 5.31
C ASP A 121 18.33 11.63 6.69
N ILE A 122 17.24 12.41 6.76
CA ILE A 122 16.52 12.64 8.02
C ILE A 122 15.94 11.31 8.52
N GLN A 123 16.12 11.04 9.81
CA GLN A 123 15.53 9.88 10.50
C GLN A 123 14.32 10.36 11.32
N PRO A 124 13.09 9.99 10.92
CA PRO A 124 11.91 10.32 11.70
C PRO A 124 11.83 9.49 12.98
N ASN A 125 11.15 10.01 14.00
CA ASN A 125 10.81 9.22 15.18
C ASN A 125 9.66 8.27 14.83
N VAL A 126 9.98 7.12 14.24
CA VAL A 126 9.00 6.13 13.75
C VAL A 126 8.04 5.67 14.86
N PRO A 127 8.52 5.25 16.06
CA PRO A 127 7.61 4.82 17.13
C PRO A 127 6.57 5.87 17.49
N TYR A 128 7.01 7.09 17.71
CA TYR A 128 6.12 8.20 18.04
C TYR A 128 5.08 8.44 16.93
N ARG A 129 5.53 8.45 15.68
CA ARG A 129 4.67 8.79 14.53
C ARG A 129 3.66 7.68 14.20
N LEU A 130 4.03 6.40 14.29
CA LEU A 130 3.09 5.30 14.11
C LEU A 130 2.02 5.31 15.19
N ASN A 131 2.40 5.50 16.43
CA ASN A 131 1.44 5.57 17.55
C ASN A 131 0.55 6.83 17.43
N HIS A 132 1.15 8.00 17.20
CA HIS A 132 0.42 9.27 17.28
C HIS A 132 -0.38 9.60 16.02
N ALA A 133 0.18 9.38 14.82
CA ALA A 133 -0.48 9.71 13.56
C ALA A 133 -1.35 8.58 13.00
N ALA A 134 -1.01 7.33 13.27
CA ALA A 134 -1.72 6.16 12.75
C ALA A 134 -2.49 5.37 13.83
N GLU A 135 -2.38 5.75 15.10
CA GLU A 135 -3.02 5.05 16.23
C GLU A 135 -2.64 3.56 16.30
N LEU A 136 -1.41 3.24 15.92
CA LEU A 136 -0.85 1.89 15.95
C LEU A 136 0.10 1.73 17.12
N ASP A 137 -0.13 0.73 17.96
CA ASP A 137 0.74 0.41 19.07
C ASP A 137 1.85 -0.56 18.69
N ALA A 138 3.01 -0.45 19.37
CA ALA A 138 4.14 -1.32 19.15
C ALA A 138 3.81 -2.79 19.43
N ASP A 139 2.92 -3.05 20.38
CA ASP A 139 2.50 -4.41 20.74
C ASP A 139 1.61 -5.05 19.65
N GLU A 140 0.91 -4.24 18.86
CA GLU A 140 0.09 -4.73 17.74
C GLU A 140 0.94 -5.10 16.53
N LEU A 141 2.01 -4.34 16.25
CA LEU A 141 2.86 -4.50 15.08
C LEU A 141 4.36 -4.46 15.41
N PRO A 142 4.87 -5.30 16.32
CA PRO A 142 6.27 -5.24 16.76
C PRO A 142 7.27 -5.40 15.61
N TRP A 143 6.92 -6.19 14.60
CA TRP A 143 7.76 -6.39 13.42
C TRP A 143 7.92 -5.11 12.57
N LEU A 144 6.84 -4.30 12.43
CA LEU A 144 6.86 -3.04 11.67
C LEU A 144 7.74 -2.02 12.37
N TYR A 145 7.56 -1.87 13.69
CA TYR A 145 8.38 -1.00 14.52
C TYR A 145 9.86 -1.37 14.43
N SER A 146 10.18 -2.65 14.61
CA SER A 146 11.56 -3.15 14.51
C SER A 146 12.19 -2.89 13.14
N MET A 147 11.42 -3.05 12.07
CA MET A 147 11.90 -2.88 10.70
C MET A 147 12.15 -1.40 10.35
N TRP A 148 11.29 -0.48 10.80
CA TRP A 148 11.30 0.92 10.35
C TRP A 148 12.02 1.86 11.30
N GLN A 149 12.18 1.50 12.59
CA GLN A 149 12.86 2.32 13.58
C GLN A 149 14.31 2.62 13.16
N GLY A 150 14.71 3.89 13.29
CA GLY A 150 16.07 4.34 12.96
C GLY A 150 16.38 4.40 11.46
N LYS A 151 15.37 4.20 10.59
CA LYS A 151 15.57 4.32 9.15
C LYS A 151 15.42 5.76 8.69
N ALA A 152 16.27 6.16 7.74
CA ALA A 152 16.18 7.47 7.07
C ALA A 152 15.06 7.50 6.03
N LEU A 153 14.63 8.70 5.62
CA LEU A 153 13.56 8.90 4.65
C LEU A 153 13.83 8.16 3.34
N TRP A 154 15.09 8.19 2.84
CA TRP A 154 15.45 7.48 1.60
C TRP A 154 15.13 5.99 1.70
N TRP A 155 15.38 5.34 2.85
CA TRP A 155 15.09 3.94 3.06
C TRP A 155 13.58 3.68 3.14
N LEU A 156 12.86 4.58 3.83
CA LEU A 156 11.39 4.49 3.95
C LEU A 156 10.68 4.66 2.60
N VAL A 157 11.27 5.39 1.65
CA VAL A 157 10.76 5.43 0.27
C VAL A 157 11.23 4.21 -0.51
N GLN A 158 12.52 3.84 -0.40
CA GLN A 158 13.11 2.77 -1.19
C GLN A 158 12.47 1.42 -0.91
N TRP A 159 12.20 1.10 0.35
CA TRP A 159 11.66 -0.21 0.71
C TRP A 159 10.13 -0.21 0.85
N PRO A 160 9.49 0.48 1.81
CA PRO A 160 8.04 0.40 1.98
C PRO A 160 7.22 0.86 0.76
N VAL A 161 7.73 1.83 0.00
CA VAL A 161 7.02 2.37 -1.17
C VAL A 161 7.43 1.64 -2.45
N LEU A 162 8.71 1.72 -2.84
CA LEU A 162 9.16 1.23 -4.15
C LEU A 162 9.38 -0.29 -4.15
N GLY A 163 10.22 -0.82 -3.28
CA GLY A 163 10.58 -2.24 -3.27
C GLY A 163 9.38 -3.12 -2.98
N HIS A 164 8.66 -2.85 -1.91
CA HIS A 164 7.43 -3.53 -1.52
C HIS A 164 6.34 -3.37 -2.59
N GLY A 165 6.18 -2.15 -3.12
CA GLY A 165 5.26 -1.86 -4.21
C GLY A 165 5.54 -2.69 -5.46
N HIS A 166 6.81 -2.78 -5.90
CA HIS A 166 7.19 -3.62 -7.04
C HIS A 166 6.97 -5.11 -6.80
N THR A 167 7.24 -5.60 -5.59
CA THR A 167 7.02 -7.00 -5.23
C THR A 167 5.55 -7.38 -5.41
N HIS A 168 4.64 -6.63 -4.79
CA HIS A 168 3.20 -6.93 -4.88
C HIS A 168 2.58 -6.60 -6.24
N THR A 169 3.13 -5.64 -6.98
CA THR A 169 2.77 -5.46 -8.39
C THR A 169 3.16 -6.68 -9.23
N GLY A 170 4.31 -7.30 -8.97
CA GLY A 170 4.72 -8.55 -9.61
C GLY A 170 3.77 -9.71 -9.32
N GLU A 171 3.30 -9.84 -8.06
CA GLU A 171 2.28 -10.82 -7.69
C GLU A 171 0.95 -10.56 -8.41
N ALA A 172 0.50 -9.30 -8.49
CA ALA A 172 -0.71 -8.93 -9.19
C ALA A 172 -0.63 -9.21 -10.69
N VAL A 173 0.54 -8.98 -11.32
CA VAL A 173 0.83 -9.38 -12.71
C VAL A 173 0.73 -10.90 -12.87
N SER A 174 1.24 -11.67 -11.92
CA SER A 174 1.12 -13.14 -11.94
C SER A 174 -0.34 -13.59 -11.89
N ILE A 175 -1.17 -12.98 -11.02
CA ILE A 175 -2.62 -13.25 -10.93
C ILE A 175 -3.29 -12.91 -12.26
N ARG A 176 -3.05 -11.73 -12.82
CA ARG A 176 -3.57 -11.32 -14.14
C ARG A 176 -3.24 -12.34 -15.22
N ASN A 177 -1.99 -12.81 -15.29
CA ASN A 177 -1.54 -13.78 -16.29
C ASN A 177 -2.24 -15.15 -16.12
N ARG A 178 -2.43 -15.59 -14.86
CA ARG A 178 -3.16 -16.82 -14.54
C ARG A 178 -4.66 -16.72 -14.89
N PHE A 179 -5.20 -15.51 -14.93
CA PHE A 179 -6.55 -15.26 -15.48
C PHE A 179 -6.60 -15.31 -17.00
N GLY A 180 -5.50 -15.51 -17.70
CA GLY A 180 -5.43 -15.48 -19.16
C GLY A 180 -5.45 -14.07 -19.76
N LEU A 181 -5.15 -13.04 -18.95
CA LEU A 181 -5.19 -11.63 -19.35
C LEU A 181 -3.79 -11.04 -19.61
N SER A 182 -2.83 -11.89 -20.00
CA SER A 182 -1.50 -11.41 -20.42
C SER A 182 -1.64 -10.56 -21.68
N PRO A 183 -0.98 -9.39 -21.76
CA PRO A 183 -0.96 -8.58 -22.98
C PRO A 183 0.01 -9.11 -24.07
N PHE A 184 0.67 -10.25 -23.82
CA PHE A 184 1.66 -10.87 -24.72
C PHE A 184 1.24 -12.28 -25.12
#